data_565e72d188537158487e4fea389a8545
#
_entry.id   565e72d188537158487e4fea389a8545
#
_cell.length_a   1.000
_cell.length_b   1.000
_cell.length_c   1.000
_cell.angle_alpha   90.00
_cell.angle_beta   90.00
_cell.angle_gamma   90.00
#
_symmetry.space_group_name_H-M   'P 1'
#
loop_
_entity.id
_entity.type
_entity.pdbx_description
1 polymer ?
#
loop_
_entity_poly.entity_id
_entity_poly.type
_entity_poly.pdbx_seq_one_letter_code
_entity_poly.pdbx_strand_id
1 'polypeptide(L)'
;TAGNYAGTVTFTSNDPNEGSVLYNVNCRVNVVAPEYDSSPRAGTTFAFYTDVGVPYVNTVRVRNLGNATLNYSLAGLSGIFSSNPAIGGPYTILPGAFRDIAVTCSGLTLTTVTQTLSITHNDTNESPATYRFTCSPDIRLSALPVLRALIGSPLVSEPGDLLFWDSFE
;
A
#
# COMPACT_ATOMS: atom_id res chain seq x y z
N THR A 1 5.86 -13.51 -29.84
CA THR A 1 5.99 -14.38 -28.67
C THR A 1 7.37 -14.16 -28.05
N ALA A 2 7.44 -14.05 -26.72
CA ALA A 2 8.73 -13.95 -26.02
C ALA A 2 9.51 -15.27 -26.17
N GLY A 3 10.82 -15.20 -26.22
CA GLY A 3 11.66 -16.37 -26.36
C GLY A 3 13.06 -16.03 -26.84
N ASN A 4 13.90 -17.07 -26.87
CA ASN A 4 15.21 -17.01 -27.51
C ASN A 4 15.10 -17.64 -28.92
N TYR A 5 15.47 -16.88 -29.92
CA TYR A 5 15.48 -17.30 -31.31
C TYR A 5 16.92 -17.39 -31.80
N ALA A 6 17.29 -18.49 -32.38
CA ALA A 6 18.59 -18.70 -32.96
C ALA A 6 18.43 -18.98 -34.48
N GLY A 7 19.32 -18.43 -35.24
CA GLY A 7 19.38 -18.65 -36.68
C GLY A 7 20.82 -18.60 -37.17
N THR A 8 21.02 -18.99 -38.42
CA THR A 8 22.32 -18.92 -39.12
C THR A 8 22.19 -18.07 -40.37
N VAL A 9 23.21 -17.24 -40.62
CA VAL A 9 23.36 -16.52 -41.87
C VAL A 9 24.58 -17.10 -42.55
N THR A 10 24.40 -17.56 -43.78
CA THR A 10 25.48 -18.12 -44.63
C THR A 10 25.86 -17.09 -45.66
N PHE A 11 27.12 -16.70 -45.68
CA PHE A 11 27.70 -15.90 -46.76
C PHE A 11 28.43 -16.83 -47.69
N THR A 12 28.08 -16.81 -48.98
CA THR A 12 28.74 -17.57 -50.01
C THR A 12 29.57 -16.61 -50.89
N SER A 13 30.82 -16.92 -51.07
CA SER A 13 31.74 -16.15 -51.90
C SER A 13 32.34 -17.04 -53.01
N ASN A 14 33.01 -16.42 -53.96
CA ASN A 14 33.78 -17.10 -54.98
C ASN A 14 35.26 -17.32 -54.61
N ASP A 15 35.62 -17.09 -53.36
CA ASP A 15 36.94 -17.39 -52.80
C ASP A 15 37.08 -18.89 -52.64
N PRO A 16 38.11 -19.52 -53.32
CA PRO A 16 38.28 -20.95 -53.27
C PRO A 16 38.64 -21.51 -51.87
N ASN A 17 39.13 -20.69 -50.98
CA ASN A 17 39.53 -21.09 -49.64
C ASN A 17 38.43 -20.79 -48.57
N GLU A 18 37.53 -19.82 -48.82
CA GLU A 18 36.46 -19.37 -47.91
C GLU A 18 35.11 -19.26 -48.63
N GLY A 19 34.79 -20.25 -49.46
CA GLY A 19 33.59 -20.24 -50.30
C GLY A 19 32.26 -20.15 -49.55
N SER A 20 32.24 -20.48 -48.26
CA SER A 20 31.04 -20.36 -47.43
C SER A 20 31.40 -20.13 -45.97
N VAL A 21 30.89 -19.05 -45.39
CA VAL A 21 31.10 -18.69 -43.97
C VAL A 21 29.75 -18.62 -43.27
N LEU A 22 29.63 -19.31 -42.13
CA LEU A 22 28.42 -19.37 -41.32
C LEU A 22 28.56 -18.44 -40.11
N TYR A 23 27.54 -17.62 -39.90
CA TYR A 23 27.39 -16.78 -38.71
C TYR A 23 26.15 -17.19 -37.90
N ASN A 24 26.33 -17.50 -36.63
CA ASN A 24 25.22 -17.75 -35.73
C ASN A 24 24.67 -16.41 -35.21
N VAL A 25 23.36 -16.21 -35.35
CA VAL A 25 22.65 -15.03 -34.87
C VAL A 25 21.68 -15.46 -33.78
N ASN A 26 21.75 -14.81 -32.60
CA ASN A 26 20.84 -15.02 -31.49
C ASN A 26 20.05 -13.75 -31.23
N CYS A 27 18.73 -13.89 -31.13
CA CYS A 27 17.81 -12.81 -30.75
C CYS A 27 17.02 -13.23 -29.53
N ARG A 28 16.99 -12.39 -28.48
CA ARG A 28 16.15 -12.58 -27.32
C ARG A 28 14.99 -11.58 -27.32
N VAL A 29 13.77 -12.09 -27.36
CA VAL A 29 12.54 -11.30 -27.21
C VAL A 29 12.06 -11.44 -25.79
N ASN A 30 12.03 -10.34 -25.03
CA ASN A 30 11.49 -10.31 -23.68
C ASN A 30 9.99 -10.04 -23.69
N VAL A 31 9.26 -10.55 -22.67
CA VAL A 31 7.88 -10.12 -22.41
C VAL A 31 7.91 -8.65 -22.03
N VAL A 32 7.03 -7.87 -22.65
CA VAL A 32 6.78 -6.47 -22.25
C VAL A 32 5.51 -6.48 -21.40
N ALA A 33 5.68 -6.41 -20.10
CA ALA A 33 4.59 -6.44 -19.12
C ALA A 33 4.90 -5.53 -17.93
N PRO A 34 3.87 -4.95 -17.29
CA PRO A 34 4.02 -4.37 -15.97
C PRO A 34 4.25 -5.49 -14.95
N GLU A 35 4.85 -5.14 -13.83
CA GLU A 35 5.02 -6.03 -12.67
C GLU A 35 4.70 -5.23 -11.41
N TYR A 36 3.63 -5.60 -10.75
CA TYR A 36 3.18 -4.96 -9.52
C TYR A 36 4.03 -5.45 -8.34
N ASP A 37 4.46 -4.53 -7.51
CA ASP A 37 5.06 -4.81 -6.21
C ASP A 37 4.58 -3.76 -5.21
N SER A 38 4.51 -4.12 -3.93
CA SER A 38 4.08 -3.18 -2.91
C SER A 38 4.77 -3.39 -1.56
N SER A 39 4.90 -2.28 -0.83
CA SER A 39 5.37 -2.28 0.54
C SER A 39 4.44 -1.40 1.41
N PRO A 40 3.80 -1.98 2.44
CA PRO A 40 3.75 -3.42 2.73
C PRO A 40 3.01 -4.21 1.64
N ARG A 41 3.14 -5.54 1.65
CA ARG A 41 2.53 -6.43 0.64
C ARG A 41 1.01 -6.39 0.68
N ALA A 42 0.38 -6.74 -0.44
CA ALA A 42 -1.05 -6.97 -0.52
C ALA A 42 -1.53 -7.97 0.55
N GLY A 43 -2.75 -7.78 1.05
CA GLY A 43 -3.29 -8.53 2.18
C GLY A 43 -2.96 -7.93 3.56
N THR A 44 -2.09 -6.92 3.64
CA THR A 44 -1.76 -6.27 4.91
C THR A 44 -2.97 -5.58 5.53
N THR A 45 -3.09 -5.72 6.86
CA THR A 45 -4.07 -4.98 7.66
C THR A 45 -3.37 -3.84 8.42
N PHE A 46 -3.88 -2.63 8.26
CA PHE A 46 -3.47 -1.45 9.00
C PHE A 46 -4.49 -1.15 10.10
N ALA A 47 -4.00 -0.89 11.31
CA ALA A 47 -4.81 -0.41 12.42
C ALA A 47 -4.40 1.04 12.74
N PHE A 48 -5.39 1.93 12.75
CA PHE A 48 -5.23 3.31 13.17
C PHE A 48 -5.81 3.46 14.56
N TYR A 49 -4.99 3.87 15.51
CA TYR A 49 -5.40 4.30 16.84
C TYR A 49 -5.13 5.79 16.94
N THR A 50 -6.16 6.60 16.94
CA THR A 50 -6.04 8.07 16.93
C THR A 50 -7.07 8.69 17.86
N ASP A 51 -6.81 9.91 18.31
CA ASP A 51 -7.80 10.68 19.06
C ASP A 51 -8.94 11.11 18.12
N VAL A 52 -10.16 11.23 18.65
CA VAL A 52 -11.32 11.72 17.90
C VAL A 52 -10.98 13.06 17.25
N GLY A 53 -11.20 13.17 15.93
CA GLY A 53 -10.94 14.37 15.14
C GLY A 53 -9.47 14.60 14.75
N VAL A 54 -8.54 13.76 15.21
CA VAL A 54 -7.12 13.85 14.82
C VAL A 54 -6.85 12.93 13.63
N PRO A 55 -6.45 13.46 12.46
CA PRO A 55 -6.12 12.62 11.32
C PRO A 55 -4.88 11.77 11.56
N TYR A 56 -4.92 10.52 11.13
CA TYR A 56 -3.76 9.64 11.11
C TYR A 56 -3.57 9.04 9.72
N VAL A 57 -2.32 8.93 9.26
CA VAL A 57 -1.98 8.52 7.89
C VAL A 57 -1.13 7.25 7.92
N ASN A 58 -1.49 6.29 7.07
CA ASN A 58 -0.63 5.17 6.68
C ASN A 58 -0.42 5.17 5.17
N THR A 59 0.69 4.60 4.73
CA THR A 59 1.10 4.64 3.33
C THR A 59 1.36 3.24 2.78
N VAL A 60 0.82 2.98 1.60
CA VAL A 60 1.17 1.83 0.76
C VAL A 60 2.00 2.36 -0.40
N ARG A 61 3.24 1.89 -0.53
CA ARG A 61 4.08 2.17 -1.69
C ARG A 61 3.84 1.11 -2.76
N VAL A 62 3.39 1.53 -3.93
CA VAL A 62 3.25 0.69 -5.12
C VAL A 62 4.43 0.95 -6.05
N ARG A 63 5.04 -0.11 -6.56
CA ARG A 63 6.16 -0.08 -7.51
C ARG A 63 5.79 -0.81 -8.79
N ASN A 64 6.39 -0.40 -9.89
CA ASN A 64 6.36 -1.14 -11.13
C ASN A 64 7.77 -1.70 -11.41
N LEU A 65 7.97 -2.98 -11.14
CA LEU A 65 9.23 -3.68 -11.38
C LEU A 65 9.34 -4.22 -12.81
N GLY A 66 8.26 -4.10 -13.60
CA GLY A 66 8.20 -4.51 -14.99
C GLY A 66 8.85 -3.53 -15.97
N ASN A 67 8.68 -3.82 -17.26
CA ASN A 67 9.21 -3.03 -18.36
C ASN A 67 8.11 -2.36 -19.23
N ALA A 68 6.85 -2.48 -18.82
CA ALA A 68 5.70 -1.75 -19.39
C ALA A 68 5.05 -0.87 -18.32
N THR A 69 4.24 0.11 -18.72
CA THR A 69 3.53 0.99 -17.81
C THR A 69 2.50 0.21 -16.99
N LEU A 70 2.55 0.35 -15.66
CA LEU A 70 1.54 -0.14 -14.75
C LEU A 70 0.41 0.90 -14.64
N ASN A 71 -0.79 0.51 -15.08
CA ASN A 71 -2.00 1.30 -14.92
C ASN A 71 -2.81 0.74 -13.78
N TYR A 72 -3.36 1.60 -12.91
CA TYR A 72 -4.15 1.17 -11.76
C TYR A 72 -5.28 2.13 -11.43
N SER A 73 -6.25 1.64 -10.68
CA SER A 73 -7.34 2.41 -10.08
C SER A 73 -7.56 2.00 -8.63
N LEU A 74 -8.14 2.91 -7.85
CA LEU A 74 -8.38 2.76 -6.41
C LEU A 74 -9.88 2.72 -6.13
N ALA A 75 -10.32 1.80 -5.25
CA ALA A 75 -11.70 1.68 -4.82
C ALA A 75 -11.80 1.24 -3.35
N GLY A 76 -12.99 1.38 -2.76
CA GLY A 76 -13.36 0.75 -1.49
C GLY A 76 -13.16 1.58 -0.22
N LEU A 77 -12.67 2.83 -0.31
CA LEU A 77 -12.58 3.75 0.82
C LEU A 77 -13.61 4.86 0.70
N SER A 78 -14.23 5.24 1.82
CA SER A 78 -15.23 6.31 1.91
C SER A 78 -15.40 6.82 3.34
N GLY A 79 -16.21 7.88 3.53
CA GLY A 79 -16.58 8.40 4.84
C GLY A 79 -15.37 8.92 5.62
N ILE A 80 -15.00 8.24 6.73
CA ILE A 80 -13.87 8.65 7.58
C ILE A 80 -12.50 8.32 6.97
N PHE A 81 -12.47 7.56 5.88
CA PHE A 81 -11.24 7.29 5.14
C PHE A 81 -11.17 8.13 3.88
N SER A 82 -9.98 8.64 3.60
CA SER A 82 -9.61 9.28 2.34
C SER A 82 -8.28 8.76 1.84
N SER A 83 -7.97 8.96 0.57
CA SER A 83 -6.66 8.58 0.01
C SER A 83 -6.07 9.67 -0.88
N ASN A 84 -4.75 9.66 -0.98
CA ASN A 84 -4.00 10.45 -1.95
C ASN A 84 -3.00 9.50 -2.68
N PRO A 85 -3.16 9.26 -4.00
CA PRO A 85 -4.19 9.81 -4.89
C PRO A 85 -5.62 9.43 -4.46
N ALA A 86 -6.60 10.19 -4.92
CA ALA A 86 -8.01 9.99 -4.57
C ALA A 86 -8.54 8.63 -5.07
N ILE A 87 -9.65 8.16 -4.49
CA ILE A 87 -10.38 6.99 -5.02
C ILE A 87 -10.80 7.28 -6.46
N GLY A 88 -10.63 6.30 -7.34
CA GLY A 88 -10.86 6.40 -8.78
C GLY A 88 -9.60 6.09 -9.59
N GLY A 89 -9.38 6.80 -10.65
CA GLY A 89 -8.29 6.61 -11.61
C GLY A 89 -8.79 6.86 -13.03
N PRO A 90 -8.04 6.45 -14.07
CA PRO A 90 -6.81 5.67 -14.03
C PRO A 90 -5.57 6.46 -13.58
N TYR A 91 -4.66 5.79 -12.90
CA TYR A 91 -3.33 6.27 -12.54
C TYR A 91 -2.26 5.42 -13.22
N THR A 92 -1.04 5.98 -13.36
CA THR A 92 0.05 5.29 -14.05
C THR A 92 1.33 5.32 -13.23
N ILE A 93 2.12 4.24 -13.33
CA ILE A 93 3.49 4.14 -12.81
C ILE A 93 4.38 3.61 -13.94
N LEU A 94 5.38 4.40 -14.33
CA LEU A 94 6.34 4.02 -15.36
C LEU A 94 7.24 2.87 -14.90
N PRO A 95 7.86 2.11 -15.82
CA PRO A 95 8.83 1.08 -15.50
C PRO A 95 9.91 1.56 -14.53
N GLY A 96 10.14 0.79 -13.46
CA GLY A 96 11.12 1.10 -12.41
C GLY A 96 10.72 2.22 -11.43
N ALA A 97 9.59 2.89 -11.65
CA ALA A 97 9.10 3.95 -10.77
C ALA A 97 8.19 3.40 -9.65
N PHE A 98 7.84 4.27 -8.70
CA PHE A 98 6.90 3.97 -7.62
C PHE A 98 5.93 5.13 -7.39
N ARG A 99 4.85 4.83 -6.66
CA ARG A 99 3.92 5.81 -6.13
C ARG A 99 3.48 5.43 -4.73
N ASP A 100 3.45 6.42 -3.85
CA ASP A 100 2.91 6.28 -2.50
C ASP A 100 1.41 6.58 -2.53
N ILE A 101 0.63 5.70 -1.91
CA ILE A 101 -0.81 5.84 -1.69
C ILE A 101 -0.97 6.08 -0.20
N ALA A 102 -1.17 7.34 0.18
CA ALA A 102 -1.43 7.72 1.56
C ALA A 102 -2.93 7.50 1.86
N VAL A 103 -3.23 6.74 2.91
CA VAL A 103 -4.60 6.54 3.41
C VAL A 103 -4.72 7.24 4.75
N THR A 104 -5.66 8.17 4.85
CA THR A 104 -5.95 8.94 6.06
C THR A 104 -7.23 8.42 6.70
N CYS A 105 -7.16 8.17 8.01
CA CYS A 105 -8.32 8.00 8.88
C CYS A 105 -8.56 9.31 9.65
N SER A 106 -9.82 9.80 9.68
CA SER A 106 -10.20 11.02 10.38
C SER A 106 -11.59 10.84 11.01
N GLY A 107 -11.70 9.95 11.99
CA GLY A 107 -12.97 9.65 12.69
C GLY A 107 -13.36 10.74 13.68
N LEU A 108 -14.62 11.19 13.60
CA LEU A 108 -15.19 12.19 14.51
C LEU A 108 -16.01 11.57 15.65
N THR A 109 -16.12 10.25 15.68
CA THR A 109 -16.88 9.50 16.69
C THR A 109 -16.06 8.31 17.20
N LEU A 110 -16.40 7.79 18.37
CA LEU A 110 -15.75 6.61 18.98
C LEU A 110 -16.09 5.28 18.30
N THR A 111 -16.52 5.32 17.05
CA THR A 111 -16.92 4.12 16.31
C THR A 111 -15.74 3.57 15.51
N THR A 112 -15.41 2.31 15.75
CA THR A 112 -14.43 1.58 14.92
C THR A 112 -15.04 1.26 13.56
N VAL A 113 -14.34 1.66 12.49
CA VAL A 113 -14.75 1.42 11.10
C VAL A 113 -13.62 0.66 10.38
N THR A 114 -14.00 -0.38 9.65
CA THR A 114 -13.07 -1.15 8.82
C THR A 114 -13.50 -1.09 7.36
N GLN A 115 -12.54 -0.78 6.47
CA GLN A 115 -12.75 -0.79 5.02
C GLN A 115 -11.57 -1.44 4.31
N THR A 116 -11.77 -1.82 3.06
CA THR A 116 -10.74 -2.44 2.23
C THR A 116 -10.46 -1.55 1.03
N LEU A 117 -9.20 -1.09 0.92
CA LEU A 117 -8.69 -0.49 -0.31
C LEU A 117 -8.43 -1.60 -1.32
N SER A 118 -8.99 -1.48 -2.50
CA SER A 118 -8.73 -2.34 -3.66
C SER A 118 -7.96 -1.54 -4.70
N ILE A 119 -6.84 -2.07 -5.14
CA ILE A 119 -5.99 -1.56 -6.22
C ILE A 119 -6.13 -2.51 -7.39
N THR A 120 -6.95 -2.14 -8.38
CA THR A 120 -7.09 -2.92 -9.62
C THR A 120 -6.05 -2.43 -10.62
N HIS A 121 -5.28 -3.33 -11.23
CA HIS A 121 -4.19 -2.98 -12.13
C HIS A 121 -4.05 -3.95 -13.31
N ASN A 122 -3.24 -3.58 -14.31
CA ASN A 122 -3.04 -4.35 -15.56
C ASN A 122 -1.93 -5.43 -15.47
N ASP A 123 -1.37 -5.65 -14.31
CA ASP A 123 -0.63 -6.87 -14.01
C ASP A 123 -1.65 -7.93 -13.57
N THR A 124 -1.95 -8.87 -14.47
CA THR A 124 -3.14 -9.74 -14.34
C THR A 124 -2.97 -10.90 -13.38
N ASN A 125 -1.75 -11.26 -13.01
CA ASN A 125 -1.45 -12.36 -12.08
C ASN A 125 -1.62 -11.95 -10.61
N GLU A 126 -1.61 -10.65 -10.30
CA GLU A 126 -1.70 -10.12 -8.93
C GLU A 126 -2.87 -9.15 -8.70
N SER A 127 -3.64 -8.84 -9.75
CA SER A 127 -4.78 -7.91 -9.67
C SER A 127 -6.08 -8.64 -9.23
N PRO A 128 -6.87 -8.07 -8.30
CA PRO A 128 -6.62 -6.83 -7.56
C PRO A 128 -5.77 -7.06 -6.30
N ALA A 129 -4.90 -6.11 -5.98
CA ALA A 129 -4.23 -6.05 -4.70
C ALA A 129 -5.13 -5.38 -3.66
N THR A 130 -5.27 -5.95 -2.45
CA THR A 130 -6.17 -5.44 -1.43
C THR A 130 -5.45 -5.17 -0.11
N TYR A 131 -5.92 -4.13 0.62
CA TYR A 131 -5.39 -3.72 1.92
C TYR A 131 -6.55 -3.39 2.84
N ARG A 132 -6.52 -3.92 4.06
CA ARG A 132 -7.56 -3.67 5.06
C ARG A 132 -7.13 -2.53 5.98
N PHE A 133 -8.00 -1.55 6.19
CA PHE A 133 -7.79 -0.43 7.07
C PHE A 133 -8.85 -0.43 8.16
N THR A 134 -8.42 -0.46 9.42
CA THR A 134 -9.30 -0.34 10.61
C THR A 134 -8.96 0.94 11.33
N CYS A 135 -9.91 1.84 11.42
CA CYS A 135 -9.80 3.11 12.16
C CYS A 135 -10.57 3.00 13.47
N SER A 136 -9.86 3.15 14.58
CA SER A 136 -10.43 3.11 15.95
C SER A 136 -10.11 4.43 16.64
N PRO A 137 -10.95 5.46 16.47
CA PRO A 137 -10.80 6.71 17.21
C PRO A 137 -11.08 6.48 18.68
N ASP A 138 -10.27 7.10 19.57
CA ASP A 138 -10.37 6.96 21.01
C ASP A 138 -10.29 8.34 21.65
N ILE A 139 -10.81 8.46 22.89
CA ILE A 139 -10.57 9.62 23.73
C ILE A 139 -9.31 9.32 24.53
N ARG A 140 -8.15 9.69 24.00
CA ARG A 140 -6.93 9.49 24.76
C ARG A 140 -6.81 10.44 25.92
N LEU A 141 -6.10 9.98 26.92
CA LEU A 141 -5.76 10.62 28.21
C LEU A 141 -5.10 12.01 28.11
N SER A 142 -4.78 12.53 26.92
CA SER A 142 -4.39 13.93 26.73
C SER A 142 -5.50 14.92 27.12
N ALA A 143 -6.77 14.49 27.12
CA ALA A 143 -7.89 15.29 27.64
C ALA A 143 -8.10 15.14 29.18
N LEU A 144 -7.39 14.21 29.82
CA LEU A 144 -7.51 13.99 31.27
C LEU A 144 -7.15 15.22 32.16
N PRO A 145 -6.18 16.11 31.80
CA PRO A 145 -5.96 17.30 32.62
C PRO A 145 -7.19 18.21 32.71
N VAL A 146 -7.96 18.30 31.60
CA VAL A 146 -9.18 19.12 31.57
C VAL A 146 -10.31 18.43 32.32
N LEU A 147 -10.45 17.12 32.22
CA LEU A 147 -11.45 16.35 32.96
C LEU A 147 -11.14 16.34 34.46
N ARG A 148 -9.86 16.27 34.87
CA ARG A 148 -9.43 16.45 36.27
C ARG A 148 -9.82 17.81 36.82
N ALA A 149 -9.72 18.86 36.03
CA ALA A 149 -10.12 20.21 36.46
C ALA A 149 -11.64 20.37 36.63
N LEU A 150 -12.44 19.62 35.83
CA LEU A 150 -13.91 19.69 35.88
C LEU A 150 -14.53 18.88 37.01
N ILE A 151 -13.95 17.76 37.42
CA ILE A 151 -14.50 16.88 38.47
C ILE A 151 -13.93 17.15 39.86
N GLY A 152 -12.95 18.04 39.99
CA GLY A 152 -12.49 18.56 41.28
C GLY A 152 -11.95 17.52 42.27
N SER A 153 -11.72 16.29 41.87
CA SER A 153 -11.25 15.22 42.75
C SER A 153 -9.84 14.78 42.37
N PRO A 154 -8.92 14.64 43.31
CA PRO A 154 -7.63 13.99 43.02
C PRO A 154 -7.90 12.52 42.78
N LEU A 155 -7.76 12.09 41.50
CA LEU A 155 -7.61 10.67 41.22
C LEU A 155 -6.25 10.25 41.79
N VAL A 156 -6.31 9.38 42.79
CA VAL A 156 -5.12 8.81 43.41
C VAL A 156 -4.27 8.14 42.34
N SER A 157 -3.01 8.56 42.25
CA SER A 157 -2.09 8.12 41.22
C SER A 157 -1.07 7.07 41.69
N GLU A 158 -1.33 6.42 42.85
CA GLU A 158 -0.41 5.42 43.37
C GLU A 158 -1.07 4.04 43.42
N PRO A 159 -0.38 2.97 42.99
CA PRO A 159 -0.86 1.60 43.17
C PRO A 159 -0.67 1.22 44.65
N GLY A 160 -1.73 1.31 45.42
CA GLY A 160 -1.72 0.93 46.84
C GLY A 160 -2.76 1.60 47.72
N ASP A 161 -3.38 2.69 47.32
CA ASP A 161 -4.43 3.31 48.10
C ASP A 161 -5.77 2.60 47.92
N LEU A 162 -6.03 1.67 48.83
CA LEU A 162 -7.35 1.08 49.06
C LEU A 162 -8.25 2.14 49.68
N LEU A 163 -9.28 2.58 48.95
CA LEU A 163 -10.39 3.36 49.53
C LEU A 163 -11.17 2.46 50.48
N PHE A 164 -10.91 2.58 51.77
CA PHE A 164 -11.83 2.09 52.80
C PHE A 164 -13.05 3.00 52.85
N TRP A 165 -14.21 2.45 52.54
CA TRP A 165 -15.47 3.04 52.92
C TRP A 165 -15.63 2.88 54.44
N ASP A 166 -15.45 3.97 55.14
CA ASP A 166 -15.84 4.00 56.55
C ASP A 166 -17.34 4.22 56.61
N SER A 167 -18.02 3.26 57.21
CA SER A 167 -19.48 3.27 57.41
C SER A 167 -19.86 4.32 58.42
N PHE A 168 -20.79 5.15 58.07
CA PHE A 168 -21.45 6.05 58.99
C PHE A 168 -22.28 5.25 60.00
N GLU A 169 -22.01 5.47 61.30
CA GLU A 169 -22.97 5.40 62.38
C GLU A 169 -23.71 6.74 62.52
#